data_fb41f78bae07e9dfd5c3352d18e120ae
#
_entry.id   fb41f78bae07e9dfd5c3352d18e120ae
#
_cell.length_a   1.000
_cell.length_b   1.000
_cell.length_c   1.000
_cell.angle_alpha   90.00
_cell.angle_beta   90.00
_cell.angle_gamma   90.00
#
_symmetry.space_group_name_H-M   'P 1'
#
loop_
_entity.id
_entity.type
_entity.pdbx_description
1 polymer ?
#
loop_
_entity_poly.entity_id
_entity_poly.type
_entity_poly.pdbx_seq_one_letter_code
_entity_poly.pdbx_strand_id
1 'polypeptide(L)' 'MIQVGILGAAGLSGQELLQRLAEHPEAEVRVATSTKFQHQGIHEAFPFLPELSLIFSGHDADLSECDVVCLLYT' A
#
# COMPACT_ATOMS: atom_id res chain seq x y z
N MET A 1 -6.98 10.27 -11.42
CA MET A 1 -6.44 9.88 -10.09
C MET A 1 -5.11 9.15 -10.30
N ILE A 2 -4.09 9.56 -9.59
CA ILE A 2 -2.77 8.93 -9.70
C ILE A 2 -2.80 7.57 -9.01
N GLN A 3 -2.45 6.52 -9.71
CA GLN A 3 -2.44 5.16 -9.17
C GLN A 3 -1.06 4.84 -8.63
N VAL A 4 -0.98 4.54 -7.35
CA VAL A 4 0.30 4.36 -6.64
C VAL A 4 0.46 2.90 -6.20
N GLY A 5 1.64 2.35 -6.47
CA GLY A 5 2.06 1.06 -5.94
C GLY A 5 3.11 1.26 -4.86
N ILE A 6 3.02 0.53 -3.77
CA ILE A 6 3.99 0.61 -2.67
C ILE A 6 4.57 -0.77 -2.44
N LEU A 7 5.87 -0.91 -2.63
CA LEU A 7 6.56 -2.17 -2.41
C LEU A 7 7.22 -2.15 -1.03
N GLY A 8 6.89 -3.12 -0.19
CA GLY A 8 7.38 -3.17 1.18
C GLY A 8 6.58 -2.27 2.12
N ALA A 9 5.26 -2.32 2.03
CA ALA A 9 4.38 -1.35 2.67
C ALA A 9 4.14 -1.57 4.18
N ALA A 10 4.60 -2.69 4.74
CA ALA A 10 4.28 -3.00 6.13
C ALA A 10 5.23 -2.39 7.16
N GLY A 11 6.34 -1.79 6.73
CA GLY A 11 7.25 -1.10 7.64
C GLY A 11 6.70 0.24 8.10
N LEU A 12 7.42 0.91 9.00
CA LEU A 12 6.98 2.21 9.53
C LEU A 12 6.80 3.26 8.44
N SER A 13 7.74 3.31 7.50
CA SER A 13 7.63 4.25 6.37
C SER A 13 6.43 3.94 5.50
N GLY A 14 6.15 2.65 5.28
CA GLY A 14 5.01 2.23 4.49
C GLY A 14 3.69 2.59 5.15
N GLN A 15 3.61 2.40 6.47
CA GLN A 15 2.40 2.76 7.22
C GLN A 15 2.13 4.26 7.14
N GLU A 16 3.16 5.08 7.29
CA GLU A 16 3.00 6.52 7.19
C GLU A 16 2.58 6.93 5.77
N LEU A 17 3.19 6.34 4.76
CA LEU A 17 2.84 6.64 3.38
C LEU A 17 1.40 6.22 3.06
N LEU A 18 0.97 5.05 3.54
CA LEU A 18 -0.41 4.61 3.35
C LEU A 18 -1.39 5.60 3.98
N GLN A 19 -1.08 6.10 5.17
CA GLN A 19 -1.94 7.06 5.84
C GLN A 19 -2.05 8.36 5.03
N ARG A 20 -0.93 8.88 4.55
CA ARG A 20 -0.92 10.11 3.77
C ARG A 20 -1.64 9.96 2.44
N LEU A 21 -1.46 8.83 1.77
CA LEU A 21 -2.12 8.59 0.49
C LEU A 21 -3.62 8.35 0.65
N ALA A 22 -4.03 7.74 1.76
CA ALA A 22 -5.45 7.52 2.03
C ALA A 22 -6.21 8.85 2.13
N GLU A 23 -5.52 9.91 2.53
CA GLU A 23 -6.11 11.24 2.70
C GLU A 23 -5.85 12.15 1.50
N HIS A 24 -5.12 11.67 0.51
CA HIS A 24 -4.74 12.48 -0.65
C HIS A 24 -5.88 12.54 -1.66
N PRO A 25 -6.33 13.74 -2.07
CA PRO A 25 -7.49 13.85 -2.94
C PRO A 25 -7.26 13.42 -4.38
N GLU A 26 -6.01 13.32 -4.82
CA GLU A 26 -5.69 13.02 -6.21
C GLU A 26 -4.86 11.74 -6.40
N ALA A 27 -4.64 10.98 -5.34
CA ALA A 27 -3.88 9.75 -5.40
C ALA A 27 -4.64 8.62 -4.75
N GLU A 28 -4.43 7.42 -5.28
CA GLU A 28 -5.07 6.22 -4.79
C GLU A 28 -4.04 5.10 -4.72
N VAL A 29 -4.00 4.39 -3.60
CA VAL A 29 -3.13 3.23 -3.48
C VAL A 29 -3.77 2.06 -4.21
N ARG A 30 -3.10 1.59 -5.24
CA ARG A 30 -3.60 0.48 -6.04
C ARG A 30 -3.01 -0.85 -5.62
N VAL A 31 -1.73 -0.85 -5.27
CA VAL A 31 -1.02 -2.07 -4.87
C VAL A 31 -0.15 -1.75 -3.66
N ALA A 32 -0.20 -2.60 -2.65
CA ALA A 32 0.71 -2.53 -1.52
C ALA A 32 1.19 -3.94 -1.25
N THR A 33 2.51 -4.14 -1.23
CA THR A 33 3.07 -5.47 -1.02
C THR A 33 3.65 -5.64 0.37
N SER A 34 3.55 -6.85 0.89
CA SER A 34 4.17 -7.24 2.15
C SER A 34 4.32 -8.75 2.17
N THR A 35 5.50 -9.23 2.51
CA THR A 35 5.69 -10.67 2.68
C THR A 35 5.10 -11.16 3.99
N LYS A 36 5.14 -10.32 5.02
CA LYS A 36 4.64 -10.67 6.34
C LYS A 36 3.11 -10.71 6.42
N PHE A 37 2.46 -9.76 5.78
CA PHE A 37 1.01 -9.63 5.85
C PHE A 37 0.31 -9.95 4.53
N GLN A 38 0.94 -10.79 3.73
CA GLN A 38 0.42 -11.20 2.43
C GLN A 38 -1.01 -11.74 2.56
N HIS A 39 -1.89 -11.26 1.70
CA HIS A 39 -3.31 -11.67 1.64
C HIS A 39 -4.17 -11.20 2.79
N GLN A 40 -3.64 -10.35 3.69
CA GLN A 40 -4.46 -9.73 4.73
C GLN A 40 -4.90 -8.34 4.30
N GLY A 41 -6.07 -7.93 4.74
CA GLY A 41 -6.54 -6.57 4.50
C GLY A 41 -5.65 -5.58 5.26
N ILE A 42 -5.41 -4.41 4.65
CA ILE A 42 -4.57 -3.40 5.29
C ILE A 42 -5.17 -2.94 6.62
N HIS A 43 -6.49 -2.71 6.63
CA HIS A 43 -7.17 -2.29 7.85
C HIS A 43 -7.17 -3.40 8.91
N GLU A 44 -7.17 -4.65 8.49
CA GLU A 44 -7.11 -5.79 9.40
C GLU A 44 -5.74 -5.88 10.08
N ALA A 45 -4.67 -5.71 9.32
CA ALA A 45 -3.30 -5.75 9.84
C ALA A 45 -2.97 -4.51 10.66
N PHE A 46 -3.47 -3.35 10.24
CA PHE A 46 -3.19 -2.05 10.85
C PHE A 46 -4.49 -1.28 11.06
N PRO A 47 -5.27 -1.64 12.10
CA PRO A 47 -6.59 -1.03 12.30
C PRO A 47 -6.56 0.47 12.62
N PHE A 48 -5.40 1.00 13.00
CA PHE A 48 -5.26 2.43 13.28
C PHE A 48 -5.13 3.29 12.03
N LEU A 49 -4.91 2.66 10.86
CA LEU A 49 -4.85 3.41 9.60
C LEU A 49 -6.25 3.75 9.11
N PRO A 50 -6.39 4.81 8.29
CA PRO A 50 -7.66 5.07 7.62
C PRO A 50 -8.10 3.84 6.83
N GLU A 51 -9.40 3.67 6.68
CA GLU A 51 -9.94 2.52 5.99
C GLU A 51 -9.54 2.54 4.52
N LEU A 52 -8.78 1.54 4.13
CA LEU A 52 -8.39 1.30 2.75
C LEU A 52 -8.93 -0.05 2.35
N SER A 53 -9.76 -0.09 1.33
CA SER A 53 -10.34 -1.34 0.82
C SER A 53 -9.31 -2.06 -0.03
N LEU A 54 -8.21 -2.44 0.59
CA LEU A 54 -7.08 -3.02 -0.10
C LEU A 54 -6.48 -4.15 0.71
N ILE A 55 -6.00 -5.17 0.02
CA ILE A 55 -5.37 -6.33 0.60
C ILE A 55 -3.89 -6.30 0.23
N PHE A 56 -3.02 -6.61 1.20
CA PHE A 56 -1.60 -6.72 0.90
C PHE A 56 -1.34 -7.83 -0.12
N SER A 57 -0.54 -7.51 -1.13
CA SER A 57 -0.13 -8.46 -2.15
C SER A 57 1.27 -9.00 -1.87
N GLY A 58 1.62 -10.09 -2.55
CA GLY A 58 2.97 -10.62 -2.50
C GLY A 58 3.90 -9.95 -3.50
N HIS A 59 5.13 -10.44 -3.61
CA HIS A 59 6.13 -9.89 -4.51
C HIS A 59 5.76 -9.99 -5.99
N ASP A 60 4.83 -10.86 -6.33
CA ASP A 60 4.40 -11.08 -7.70
C ASP A 60 3.24 -10.17 -8.12
N ALA A 61 2.97 -9.13 -7.33
CA ALA A 61 1.89 -8.22 -7.64
C ALA A 61 2.08 -7.54 -9.00
N ASP A 62 0.97 -7.37 -9.71
CA ASP A 62 0.97 -6.71 -11.01
C ASP A 62 0.97 -5.19 -10.80
N LEU A 63 2.02 -4.53 -11.25
CA LEU A 63 2.20 -3.09 -11.12
C LEU A 63 1.88 -2.34 -12.42
N SER A 64 1.38 -3.03 -13.43
CA SER A 64 1.20 -2.45 -14.76
C SER A 64 0.23 -1.27 -14.80
N GLU A 65 -0.69 -1.20 -13.85
CA GLU A 65 -1.66 -0.11 -13.80
C GLU A 65 -1.27 1.02 -12.84
N CYS A 66 -0.08 0.94 -12.26
CA CYS A 66 0.41 2.00 -11.38
C CYS A 66 1.12 3.08 -12.18
N ASP A 67 0.84 4.33 -11.85
CA ASP A 67 1.53 5.47 -12.43
C ASP A 67 2.87 5.73 -11.73
N VAL A 68 2.91 5.46 -10.42
CA VAL A 68 4.08 5.67 -9.57
C VAL A 68 4.26 4.45 -8.69
N VAL A 69 5.49 4.01 -8.53
CA VAL A 69 5.82 2.91 -7.62
C VAL A 69 6.86 3.40 -6.61
N CYS A 70 6.55 3.21 -5.33
CA CYS A 70 7.45 3.57 -4.23
C CYS A 70 8.11 2.32 -3.69
N LEU A 71 9.44 2.34 -3.63
CA LEU A 71 10.23 1.23 -3.08
C LEU A 71 10.64 1.56 -1.65
N LEU A 72 10.11 0.83 -0.68
CA LEU A 72 10.38 1.08 0.73
C LEU A 72 11.17 -0.04 1.39
N TYR A 73 11.98 -0.72 0.63
CA TYR A 73 12.89 -1.73 1.16
C TYR A 73 14.03 -1.07 1.90
N THR A 74 14.29 -1.56 3.07
CA THR A 74 15.44 -1.12 3.86
C THR A 74 16.42 -2.25 4.03
#